data_4ccdee84858fbc0f72ecf574565858e2
#
_entry.id   4ccdee84858fbc0f72ecf574565858e2
#
_cell.length_a   1.000
_cell.length_b   1.000
_cell.length_c   1.000
_cell.angle_alpha   90.00
_cell.angle_beta   90.00
_cell.angle_gamma   90.00
#
_symmetry.space_group_name_H-M   'P 1'
#
loop_
_entity.id
_entity.type
_entity.pdbx_description
1 polymer ?
#
loop_
_entity_poly.entity_id
_entity_poly.type
_entity_poly.pdbx_seq_one_letter_code
_entity_poly.pdbx_strand_id
1 'polypeptide(L)' 'MADVEALGAALTLEEKAALGAGADMFSLVAVERVGIPQVNVTDGPSGARGLSYPGAGGAASSCLPCGSAVGATWDPAVA' A
#
# COMPACT_ATOMS: atom_id res chain seq x y z
N MET A 1 0.75 -13.09 14.61
CA MET A 1 1.22 -11.77 14.12
C MET A 1 2.72 -11.84 13.93
N ALA A 2 3.25 -11.26 12.88
CA ALA A 2 4.70 -11.24 12.63
C ALA A 2 5.42 -10.40 13.70
N ASP A 3 6.57 -10.89 14.17
CA ASP A 3 7.44 -10.13 15.06
C ASP A 3 8.27 -9.15 14.21
N VAL A 4 7.86 -7.89 14.21
CA VAL A 4 8.48 -6.84 13.38
C VAL A 4 9.92 -6.57 13.81
N GLU A 5 10.22 -6.64 15.10
CA GLU A 5 11.59 -6.42 15.60
C GLU A 5 12.53 -7.54 15.15
N ALA A 6 12.08 -8.80 15.29
CA ALA A 6 12.84 -9.95 14.83
C ALA A 6 13.07 -9.94 13.33
N LEU A 7 12.05 -9.60 12.53
CA LEU A 7 12.18 -9.43 11.08
C LEU A 7 13.17 -8.32 10.74
N GLY A 8 13.05 -7.18 11.40
CA GLY A 8 13.96 -6.05 11.20
C GLY A 8 15.41 -6.38 11.53
N ALA A 9 15.65 -7.19 12.56
CA ALA A 9 16.99 -7.65 12.92
C ALA A 9 17.57 -8.66 11.92
N ALA A 10 16.72 -9.48 11.31
CA ALA A 10 17.11 -10.51 10.35
C ALA A 10 17.43 -9.95 8.94
N LEU A 11 16.93 -8.76 8.60
CA LEU A 11 17.15 -8.10 7.32
C LEU A 11 18.57 -7.52 7.22
N THR A 12 19.21 -7.67 6.05
CA THR A 12 20.43 -6.93 5.73
C THR A 12 20.12 -5.46 5.44
N LEU A 13 21.15 -4.61 5.41
CA LEU A 13 20.99 -3.20 5.08
C LEU A 13 20.43 -3.01 3.65
N GLU A 14 20.93 -3.80 2.70
CA GLU A 14 20.48 -3.78 1.30
C GLU A 14 19.01 -4.18 1.18
N GLU A 15 18.59 -5.21 1.93
CA GLU A 15 17.18 -5.64 1.95
C GLU A 15 16.28 -4.57 2.55
N LYS A 16 16.70 -3.91 3.63
CA LYS A 16 15.97 -2.78 4.21
C LYS A 16 15.83 -1.62 3.23
N ALA A 17 16.90 -1.28 2.53
CA ALA A 17 16.87 -0.23 1.51
C ALA A 17 15.95 -0.60 0.34
N ALA A 18 15.99 -1.85 -0.11
CA ALA A 18 15.13 -2.35 -1.19
C ALA A 18 13.64 -2.31 -0.81
N LEU A 19 13.30 -2.69 0.42
CA LEU A 19 11.92 -2.59 0.93
C LEU A 19 11.41 -1.14 0.94
N GLY A 20 12.27 -0.18 1.28
CA GLY A 20 11.94 1.24 1.26
C GLY A 20 11.81 1.84 -0.14
N ALA A 21 12.54 1.27 -1.13
CA ALA A 21 12.54 1.79 -2.50
C ALA A 21 11.36 1.27 -3.35
N GLY A 22 10.81 0.10 -3.00
CA GLY A 22 9.80 -0.57 -3.81
C GLY A 22 10.39 -1.38 -4.97
N ALA A 23 9.57 -2.25 -5.56
CA ALA A 23 9.93 -3.08 -6.71
C ALA A 23 9.53 -2.42 -8.03
N ASP A 24 8.35 -1.83 -8.04
CA ASP A 24 7.76 -1.12 -9.17
C ASP A 24 6.80 -0.04 -8.67
N MET A 25 5.96 0.50 -9.57
CA MET A 25 5.04 1.59 -9.25
C MET A 25 4.03 1.24 -8.14
N PHE A 26 3.65 -0.03 -7.98
CA PHE A 26 2.58 -0.46 -7.09
C PHE A 26 2.92 -1.70 -6.27
N SER A 27 4.19 -2.08 -6.16
CA SER A 27 4.59 -3.21 -5.32
C SER A 27 5.89 -2.96 -4.56
N LEU A 28 5.99 -3.62 -3.42
CA LEU A 28 7.21 -3.70 -2.63
C LEU A 28 7.97 -4.97 -2.99
N VAL A 29 9.27 -4.97 -2.74
CA VAL A 29 10.13 -6.14 -2.94
C VAL A 29 9.74 -7.23 -1.94
N ALA A 30 9.68 -8.48 -2.41
CA ALA A 30 9.63 -9.62 -1.52
C ALA A 30 11.03 -9.92 -0.96
N VAL A 31 11.11 -10.33 0.30
CA VAL A 31 12.34 -10.86 0.91
C VAL A 31 12.05 -12.26 1.42
N GLU A 32 12.02 -13.23 0.50
CA GLU A 32 11.61 -14.61 0.77
C GLU A 32 12.46 -15.27 1.86
N ARG A 33 13.75 -14.92 1.93
CA ARG A 33 14.69 -15.46 2.92
C ARG A 33 14.19 -15.30 4.37
N VAL A 34 13.48 -14.23 4.65
CA VAL A 34 12.90 -13.95 5.99
C VAL A 34 11.37 -14.03 6.00
N GLY A 35 10.76 -14.53 4.92
CA GLY A 35 9.33 -14.75 4.84
C GLY A 35 8.49 -13.49 4.60
N ILE A 36 9.08 -12.41 4.08
CA ILE A 36 8.36 -11.21 3.69
C ILE A 36 7.85 -11.37 2.26
N PRO A 37 6.52 -11.47 2.04
CA PRO A 37 5.95 -11.58 0.71
C PRO A 37 6.02 -10.25 -0.03
N GLN A 38 5.83 -10.31 -1.35
CA GLN A 38 5.55 -9.10 -2.12
C GLN A 38 4.22 -8.47 -1.66
N VAL A 39 4.25 -7.20 -1.36
CA VAL A 39 3.07 -6.43 -0.97
C VAL A 39 2.71 -5.47 -2.11
N ASN A 40 1.46 -5.52 -2.54
CA ASN A 40 0.95 -4.56 -3.50
C ASN A 40 0.36 -3.36 -2.77
N VAL A 41 0.62 -2.18 -3.30
CA VAL A 41 0.11 -0.91 -2.82
C VAL A 41 -0.75 -0.26 -3.89
N THR A 42 -1.59 0.66 -3.50
CA THR A 42 -2.41 1.42 -4.44
C THR A 42 -2.59 2.84 -3.94
N ASP A 43 -2.83 3.73 -4.85
CA ASP A 43 -3.33 5.06 -4.54
C ASP A 43 -4.88 5.08 -4.67
N GLY A 44 -5.45 6.22 -4.41
CA GLY A 44 -6.87 6.46 -4.60
C GLY A 44 -7.46 7.31 -3.48
N PRO A 45 -7.52 8.64 -3.63
CA PRO A 45 -8.02 9.54 -2.58
C PRO A 45 -9.52 9.37 -2.28
N SER A 46 -10.25 8.75 -3.18
CA SER A 46 -11.70 8.46 -3.03
C SER A 46 -12.01 6.97 -3.07
N GLY A 47 -11.02 6.12 -2.83
CA GLY A 47 -11.12 4.66 -2.90
C GLY A 47 -9.93 4.07 -3.64
N ALA A 48 -9.59 2.83 -3.35
CA ALA A 48 -8.44 2.16 -3.95
C ALA A 48 -8.61 2.02 -5.47
N ARG A 49 -7.68 2.53 -6.26
CA ARG A 49 -7.71 2.42 -7.73
C ARG A 49 -7.14 1.10 -8.24
N GLY A 50 -6.24 0.50 -7.50
CA GLY A 50 -5.49 -0.66 -7.96
C GLY A 50 -4.64 -0.34 -9.19
N LEU A 51 -4.33 -1.35 -9.98
CA LEU A 51 -3.59 -1.22 -11.24
C LEU A 51 -4.51 -0.80 -12.40
N SER A 52 -5.34 0.22 -12.19
CA SER A 52 -6.31 0.69 -13.18
C SER A 52 -5.73 1.79 -14.07
N TYR A 53 -4.81 1.44 -14.99
CA TYR A 53 -4.65 2.29 -16.17
C TYR A 53 -5.42 1.71 -17.36
N PRO A 54 -5.64 2.51 -18.40
CA PRO A 54 -6.29 2.02 -19.60
C PRO A 54 -5.62 0.73 -20.11
N GLY A 55 -6.37 -0.37 -20.11
CA GLY A 55 -5.88 -1.69 -20.53
C GLY A 55 -5.43 -2.64 -19.42
N ALA A 56 -5.34 -2.22 -18.16
CA ALA A 56 -4.86 -3.07 -17.07
C ALA A 56 -5.94 -3.89 -16.36
N GLY A 57 -7.23 -3.70 -16.68
CA GLY A 57 -8.30 -4.50 -16.11
C GLY A 57 -8.38 -4.46 -14.59
N GLY A 58 -8.36 -3.27 -14.01
CA GLY A 58 -8.39 -3.10 -12.55
C GLY A 58 -9.61 -3.73 -11.89
N ALA A 59 -9.43 -4.23 -10.67
CA ALA A 59 -10.54 -4.73 -9.86
C ALA A 59 -11.52 -3.60 -9.50
N ALA A 60 -12.80 -3.93 -9.45
CA ALA A 60 -13.80 -2.99 -8.96
C ALA A 60 -13.55 -2.65 -7.50
N SER A 61 -13.64 -1.37 -7.16
CA SER A 61 -13.50 -0.89 -5.79
C SER A 61 -14.59 0.14 -5.45
N SER A 62 -14.76 0.42 -4.17
CA SER A 62 -15.69 1.43 -3.72
C SER A 62 -15.21 2.82 -4.11
N CYS A 63 -16.14 3.65 -4.59
CA CYS A 63 -15.91 5.07 -4.78
C CYS A 63 -16.50 5.82 -3.58
N LEU A 64 -15.64 6.37 -2.75
CA LEU A 64 -16.01 7.12 -1.57
C LEU A 64 -16.09 8.62 -1.87
N PRO A 65 -16.79 9.42 -1.06
CA PRO A 65 -16.77 10.86 -1.19
C PRO A 65 -15.34 11.40 -1.15
N CYS A 66 -15.05 12.42 -1.94
CA CYS A 66 -13.73 13.05 -1.93
C CYS A 66 -13.44 13.74 -0.59
N GLY A 67 -12.15 13.94 -0.27
CA GLY A 67 -11.75 14.56 0.98
C GLY A 67 -12.38 15.93 1.23
N SER A 68 -12.61 16.73 0.19
CA SER A 68 -13.31 18.02 0.30
C SER A 68 -14.76 17.84 0.75
N ALA A 69 -15.46 16.82 0.25
CA ALA A 69 -16.83 16.54 0.62
C ALA A 69 -16.92 16.06 2.08
N VAL A 70 -16.00 15.17 2.51
CA VAL A 70 -15.93 14.71 3.89
C VAL A 70 -15.60 15.87 4.83
N GLY A 71 -14.63 16.72 4.49
CA GLY A 71 -14.25 17.89 5.28
C GLY A 71 -15.37 18.92 5.38
N ALA A 72 -16.20 19.07 4.35
CA ALA A 72 -17.33 20.00 4.34
C ALA A 72 -18.45 19.62 5.33
N THR A 73 -18.45 18.40 5.83
CA THR A 73 -19.41 17.97 6.86
C THR A 73 -19.14 18.62 8.22
N TRP A 74 -17.89 19.01 8.51
CA TRP A 74 -17.42 19.46 9.82
C TRP A 74 -17.69 18.48 10.96
N ASP A 75 -17.89 17.21 10.63
CA ASP A 75 -18.23 16.14 11.58
C ASP A 75 -17.08 15.10 11.59
N PRO A 76 -16.29 15.03 12.68
CA PRO A 76 -15.22 14.05 12.79
C PRO A 76 -15.69 12.59 12.76
N ALA A 77 -16.96 12.32 13.07
CA ALA A 77 -17.51 10.97 13.03
C ALA A 77 -17.77 10.46 11.60
N VAL A 78 -17.78 11.36 10.62
CA VAL A 78 -17.94 11.02 9.20
C VAL A 78 -16.58 10.70 8.54
N ALA A 79 -15.51 11.24 9.08
CA ALA A 79 -14.16 11.12 8.51
C ALA A 79 -13.44 9.78 8.83
#